data_714633574edd6216071fc2ff9f87980a
#
_entry.id   714633574edd6216071fc2ff9f87980a
#
_cell.length_a   1.000
_cell.length_b   1.000
_cell.length_c   1.000
_cell.angle_alpha   90.00
_cell.angle_beta   90.00
_cell.angle_gamma   90.00
#
_symmetry.space_group_name_H-M   'P 1'
#
loop_
_entity.id
_entity.type
_entity.pdbx_description
1 polymer ?
#
loop_
_entity_poly.entity_id
_entity_poly.type
_entity_poly.pdbx_seq_one_letter_code
_entity_poly.pdbx_strand_id
1 'polypeptide(L)'
;NLTPDAYHTNHSDRLRSDGRGAYWYSWYAAAKNDPEAAAIVKRYHTRSEFELFDLDKDPNELNNLAGHPKHKGKLAELKTELKKWTTSQGDDLKPHRDPYPTSAPIPEIKRKPKKKKAKPQSK
;
A
#
# COMPACT_ATOMS: atom_id res chain seq x y z
N ASN A 1 1.95 -10.83 -3.64
CA ASN A 1 2.87 -9.69 -3.61
C ASN A 1 4.29 -10.14 -3.96
N LEU A 2 4.86 -9.60 -5.03
CA LEU A 2 6.21 -9.98 -5.50
C LEU A 2 7.32 -9.28 -4.73
N THR A 3 7.00 -8.26 -3.96
CA THR A 3 7.96 -7.42 -3.23
C THR A 3 7.50 -7.16 -1.81
N PRO A 4 7.38 -8.21 -0.95
CA PRO A 4 6.84 -8.06 0.41
C PRO A 4 7.70 -7.14 1.29
N ASP A 5 8.99 -7.02 0.97
CA ASP A 5 9.93 -6.14 1.67
C ASP A 5 9.95 -4.71 1.11
N ALA A 6 9.05 -4.39 0.19
CA ALA A 6 8.94 -3.07 -0.39
C ALA A 6 7.77 -2.27 0.18
N TYR A 7 7.98 -0.96 0.27
CA TYR A 7 7.01 0.00 0.73
C TYR A 7 6.03 0.32 -0.42
N HIS A 8 4.75 -0.02 -0.24
CA HIS A 8 3.73 0.30 -1.22
C HIS A 8 3.39 1.78 -1.19
N THR A 9 3.44 2.42 -2.35
CA THR A 9 2.99 3.80 -2.56
C THR A 9 2.30 3.93 -3.91
N ASN A 10 1.40 4.90 -4.03
CA ASN A 10 0.81 5.28 -5.30
C ASN A 10 0.68 6.81 -5.42
N HIS A 11 0.04 7.29 -6.49
CA HIS A 11 -0.12 8.73 -6.69
C HIS A 11 -1.07 9.40 -5.69
N SER A 12 -1.93 8.63 -5.00
CA SER A 12 -2.94 9.15 -4.06
C SER A 12 -2.36 9.45 -2.68
N ASP A 13 -1.30 8.73 -2.26
CA ASP A 13 -0.66 8.92 -0.96
C ASP A 13 0.45 9.99 -0.98
N ARG A 14 0.62 10.67 -2.11
CA ARG A 14 1.59 11.75 -2.28
C ARG A 14 0.91 13.10 -2.26
N LEU A 15 1.38 13.99 -1.38
CA LEU A 15 0.90 15.37 -1.39
C LEU A 15 1.34 16.06 -2.67
N ARG A 16 0.38 16.60 -3.37
CA ARG A 16 0.59 17.42 -4.57
C ARG A 16 0.48 18.91 -4.21
N SER A 17 1.14 19.74 -5.02
CA SER A 17 1.10 21.21 -4.85
C SER A 17 -0.30 21.81 -4.96
N ASP A 18 -1.24 21.11 -5.59
CA ASP A 18 -2.65 21.48 -5.72
C ASP A 18 -3.53 21.00 -4.54
N GLY A 19 -2.94 20.38 -3.54
CA GLY A 19 -3.61 19.88 -2.33
C GLY A 19 -4.18 18.47 -2.45
N ARG A 20 -4.12 17.82 -3.61
CA ARG A 20 -4.51 16.41 -3.75
C ARG A 20 -3.62 15.54 -2.88
N GLY A 21 -4.18 14.52 -2.25
CA GLY A 21 -3.49 13.67 -1.28
C GLY A 21 -3.39 14.28 0.13
N ALA A 22 -4.01 15.44 0.40
CA ALA A 22 -3.93 16.10 1.69
C ALA A 22 -4.54 15.27 2.84
N TYR A 23 -5.51 14.40 2.56
CA TYR A 23 -6.12 13.51 3.54
C TYR A 23 -5.11 12.53 4.16
N TRP A 24 -4.06 12.13 3.44
CA TRP A 24 -3.02 11.27 3.98
C TRP A 24 -2.27 11.90 5.16
N TYR A 25 -2.14 13.22 5.19
CA TYR A 25 -1.52 13.89 6.33
C TYR A 25 -2.35 13.78 7.60
N SER A 26 -3.68 13.84 7.49
CA SER A 26 -4.55 13.63 8.66
C SER A 26 -4.44 12.19 9.16
N TRP A 27 -4.31 11.21 8.26
CA TRP A 27 -4.12 9.81 8.62
C TRP A 27 -2.76 9.57 9.29
N TYR A 28 -1.68 10.13 8.72
CA TYR A 28 -0.36 10.05 9.36
C TYR A 28 -0.31 10.77 10.70
N ALA A 29 -1.01 11.90 10.84
CA ALA A 29 -1.10 12.61 12.11
C ALA A 29 -1.86 11.79 13.16
N ALA A 30 -2.99 11.18 12.78
CA ALA A 30 -3.75 10.28 13.64
C ALA A 30 -2.90 9.06 14.07
N ALA A 31 -2.21 8.42 13.14
CA ALA A 31 -1.37 7.25 13.37
C ALA A 31 -0.25 7.47 14.42
N LYS A 32 0.11 8.72 14.74
CA LYS A 32 1.10 9.01 15.78
C LYS A 32 0.58 8.74 17.20
N ASN A 33 -0.73 8.86 17.41
CA ASN A 33 -1.35 8.80 18.72
C ASN A 33 -2.48 7.77 18.84
N ASP A 34 -2.87 7.16 17.71
CA ASP A 34 -3.96 6.20 17.61
C ASP A 34 -3.41 4.88 17.01
N PRO A 35 -3.35 3.80 17.82
CA PRO A 35 -2.86 2.49 17.37
C PRO A 35 -3.67 1.88 16.23
N GLU A 36 -4.99 2.13 16.16
CA GLU A 36 -5.85 1.61 15.10
C GLU A 36 -5.55 2.32 13.78
N ALA A 37 -5.46 3.65 13.80
CA ALA A 37 -5.02 4.44 12.65
C ALA A 37 -3.60 4.04 12.19
N ALA A 38 -2.69 3.79 13.13
CA ALA A 38 -1.34 3.32 12.82
C ALA A 38 -1.36 1.95 12.12
N ALA A 39 -2.20 1.02 12.58
CA ALA A 39 -2.35 -0.30 11.97
C ALA A 39 -2.90 -0.20 10.53
N ILE A 40 -3.87 0.67 10.29
CA ILE A 40 -4.45 0.91 8.96
C ILE A 40 -3.38 1.47 8.00
N VAL A 41 -2.66 2.52 8.42
CA VAL A 41 -1.59 3.14 7.62
C VAL A 41 -0.48 2.12 7.33
N LYS A 42 -0.07 1.35 8.34
CA LYS A 42 0.93 0.28 8.17
C LYS A 42 0.47 -0.74 7.14
N ARG A 43 -0.76 -1.24 7.26
CA ARG A 43 -1.31 -2.25 6.35
C ARG A 43 -1.38 -1.76 4.90
N TYR A 44 -1.65 -0.48 4.67
CA TYR A 44 -1.60 0.10 3.35
C TYR A 44 -0.19 0.04 2.73
N HIS A 45 0.82 0.38 3.51
CA HIS A 45 2.20 0.49 3.00
C HIS A 45 2.98 -0.83 3.00
N THR A 46 2.59 -1.79 3.86
CA THR A 46 3.29 -3.08 3.99
C THR A 46 2.32 -4.22 3.74
N ARG A 47 2.58 -5.00 2.69
CA ARG A 47 1.70 -6.10 2.27
C ARG A 47 2.45 -7.43 2.38
N SER A 48 1.76 -8.44 2.92
CA SER A 48 2.31 -9.79 3.00
C SER A 48 2.59 -10.37 1.61
N GLU A 49 3.52 -11.33 1.52
CA GLU A 49 3.78 -12.08 0.28
C GLU A 49 2.50 -12.74 -0.24
N PHE A 50 1.76 -13.40 0.66
CA PHE A 50 0.46 -13.98 0.37
C PHE A 50 -0.60 -13.41 1.31
N GLU A 51 -1.78 -13.18 0.74
CA GLU A 51 -2.96 -12.76 1.46
C GLU A 51 -4.10 -13.70 1.09
N LEU A 52 -4.83 -14.19 2.10
CA LEU A 52 -5.97 -15.08 1.96
C LEU A 52 -7.09 -14.58 2.85
N PHE A 53 -8.28 -14.40 2.29
CA PHE A 53 -9.44 -13.90 3.02
C PHE A 53 -10.65 -14.80 2.81
N ASP A 54 -11.49 -14.92 3.84
CA ASP A 54 -12.80 -15.58 3.78
C ASP A 54 -13.85 -14.48 3.57
N LEU A 55 -14.19 -14.17 2.33
CA LEU A 55 -15.03 -13.02 1.97
C LEU A 55 -16.45 -13.11 2.55
N ASP A 56 -16.94 -14.31 2.87
CA ASP A 56 -18.25 -14.48 3.53
C ASP A 56 -18.23 -13.95 4.97
N LYS A 57 -17.07 -14.04 5.65
CA LYS A 57 -16.90 -13.62 7.05
C LYS A 57 -16.15 -12.30 7.19
N ASP A 58 -15.34 -11.96 6.20
CA ASP A 58 -14.47 -10.79 6.19
C ASP A 58 -14.54 -10.09 4.83
N PRO A 59 -15.70 -9.48 4.48
CA PRO A 59 -15.90 -8.82 3.19
C PRO A 59 -14.99 -7.60 2.97
N ASN A 60 -14.38 -7.08 4.02
CA ASN A 60 -13.46 -5.95 3.96
C ASN A 60 -11.98 -6.37 3.95
N GLU A 61 -11.69 -7.69 3.89
CA GLU A 61 -10.32 -8.23 3.82
C GLU A 61 -9.40 -7.71 4.94
N LEU A 62 -9.92 -7.69 6.18
CA LEU A 62 -9.19 -7.16 7.33
C LEU A 62 -8.29 -8.19 8.00
N ASN A 63 -8.63 -9.50 7.89
CA ASN A 63 -7.98 -10.59 8.60
C ASN A 63 -7.29 -11.54 7.62
N ASN A 64 -5.99 -11.36 7.40
CA ASN A 64 -5.23 -12.24 6.53
C ASN A 64 -5.05 -13.64 7.15
N LEU A 65 -5.64 -14.64 6.53
CA LEU A 65 -5.63 -16.05 6.96
C LEU A 65 -4.43 -16.84 6.39
N ALA A 66 -3.58 -16.25 5.57
CA ALA A 66 -2.49 -16.95 4.90
C ALA A 66 -1.50 -17.63 5.88
N GLY A 67 -1.31 -17.04 7.07
CA GLY A 67 -0.49 -17.61 8.14
C GLY A 67 -1.21 -18.62 9.05
N HIS A 68 -2.53 -18.80 8.88
CA HIS A 68 -3.31 -19.60 9.81
C HIS A 68 -3.23 -21.10 9.47
N PRO A 69 -2.87 -21.99 10.41
CA PRO A 69 -2.66 -23.43 10.15
C PRO A 69 -3.84 -24.14 9.48
N LYS A 70 -5.08 -23.80 9.87
CA LYS A 70 -6.30 -24.40 9.30
C LYS A 70 -6.48 -24.11 7.81
N HIS A 71 -5.89 -23.04 7.29
CA HIS A 71 -6.03 -22.62 5.90
C HIS A 71 -4.83 -22.97 5.01
N LYS A 72 -3.81 -23.67 5.58
CA LYS A 72 -2.58 -24.04 4.87
C LYS A 72 -2.86 -24.84 3.59
N GLY A 73 -3.78 -25.79 3.64
CA GLY A 73 -4.17 -26.60 2.48
C GLY A 73 -4.80 -25.75 1.38
N LYS A 74 -5.76 -24.87 1.74
CA LYS A 74 -6.41 -23.99 0.78
C LYS A 74 -5.44 -22.97 0.17
N LEU A 75 -4.54 -22.42 0.98
CA LEU A 75 -3.49 -21.54 0.48
C LEU A 75 -2.59 -22.25 -0.56
N ALA A 76 -2.18 -23.51 -0.29
CA ALA A 76 -1.35 -24.27 -1.21
C ALA A 76 -2.05 -24.58 -2.53
N GLU A 77 -3.35 -24.93 -2.49
CA GLU A 77 -4.20 -25.11 -3.67
C GLU A 77 -4.23 -23.83 -4.52
N LEU A 78 -4.59 -22.70 -3.93
CA LEU A 78 -4.70 -21.42 -4.64
C LEU A 78 -3.36 -20.92 -5.19
N LYS A 79 -2.25 -21.15 -4.49
CA LYS A 79 -0.90 -20.87 -5.01
C LYS A 79 -0.59 -21.70 -6.25
N THR A 80 -1.01 -22.96 -6.26
CA THR A 80 -0.82 -23.83 -7.42
C THR A 80 -1.64 -23.34 -8.63
N GLU A 81 -2.89 -22.95 -8.40
CA GLU A 81 -3.74 -22.41 -9.46
C GLU A 81 -3.21 -21.08 -9.99
N LEU A 82 -2.77 -20.17 -9.09
CA LEU A 82 -2.14 -18.92 -9.48
C LEU A 82 -0.91 -19.15 -10.36
N LYS A 83 -0.06 -20.11 -9.98
CA LYS A 83 1.14 -20.46 -10.77
C LYS A 83 0.79 -20.98 -12.16
N LYS A 84 -0.22 -21.85 -12.28
CA LYS A 84 -0.69 -22.33 -13.57
C LYS A 84 -1.20 -21.18 -14.45
N TRP A 85 -1.98 -20.30 -13.86
CA TRP A 85 -2.54 -19.16 -14.56
C TRP A 85 -1.46 -18.19 -15.04
N THR A 86 -0.53 -17.75 -14.17
CA THR A 86 0.57 -16.85 -14.55
C THR A 86 1.46 -17.45 -15.62
N THR A 87 1.77 -18.76 -15.53
CA THR A 87 2.52 -19.47 -16.57
C THR A 87 1.79 -19.45 -17.91
N SER A 88 0.47 -19.65 -17.91
CA SER A 88 -0.34 -19.64 -19.13
C SER A 88 -0.42 -18.26 -19.80
N GLN A 89 -0.24 -17.19 -19.02
CA GLN A 89 -0.21 -15.80 -19.50
C GLN A 89 1.20 -15.34 -19.93
N GLY A 90 2.22 -16.16 -19.72
CA GLY A 90 3.61 -15.75 -19.97
C GLY A 90 4.13 -14.72 -18.98
N ASP A 91 3.50 -14.59 -17.81
CA ASP A 91 3.94 -13.67 -16.74
C ASP A 91 5.16 -14.26 -16.03
N ASP A 92 6.29 -13.58 -16.10
CA ASP A 92 7.55 -13.99 -15.47
C ASP A 92 7.66 -13.58 -13.99
N LEU A 93 6.62 -12.96 -13.45
CA LEU A 93 6.52 -12.49 -12.06
C LEU A 93 7.68 -11.58 -11.62
N LYS A 94 8.27 -10.82 -12.55
CA LYS A 94 9.33 -9.88 -12.22
C LYS A 94 8.77 -8.46 -12.03
N PRO A 95 9.18 -7.76 -10.99
CA PRO A 95 8.83 -6.35 -10.84
C PRO A 95 9.52 -5.52 -11.94
N HIS A 96 8.77 -4.64 -12.61
CA HIS A 96 9.29 -3.80 -13.70
C HIS A 96 10.15 -2.62 -13.22
N ARG A 97 10.15 -2.33 -11.93
CA ARG A 97 10.90 -1.22 -11.31
C ARG A 97 11.46 -1.67 -9.97
N ASP A 98 12.56 -1.05 -9.56
CA ASP A 98 13.11 -1.26 -8.23
C ASP A 98 12.10 -0.77 -7.18
N PRO A 99 11.60 -1.64 -6.30
CA PRO A 99 10.67 -1.25 -5.26
C PRO A 99 11.39 -0.45 -4.18
N TYR A 100 10.67 0.42 -3.48
CA TYR A 100 11.19 1.15 -2.34
C TYR A 100 11.24 0.23 -1.11
N PRO A 101 12.40 -0.09 -0.53
CA PRO A 101 12.50 -1.09 0.53
C PRO A 101 11.90 -0.57 1.85
N THR A 102 11.23 -1.44 2.60
CA THR A 102 10.65 -1.12 3.92
C THR A 102 11.71 -0.80 4.97
N SER A 103 12.96 -1.23 4.74
CA SER A 103 14.11 -0.89 5.58
C SER A 103 14.62 0.54 5.38
N ALA A 104 14.23 1.20 4.29
CA ALA A 104 14.58 2.60 4.05
C ALA A 104 13.69 3.56 4.86
N PRO A 105 14.18 4.76 5.18
CA PRO A 105 13.36 5.78 5.83
C PRO A 105 12.10 6.08 5.00
N ILE A 106 10.95 6.26 5.65
CA ILE A 106 9.72 6.68 4.97
C ILE A 106 10.03 7.96 4.18
N PRO A 107 9.73 8.02 2.87
CA PRO A 107 10.00 9.20 2.07
C PRO A 107 9.33 10.43 2.66
N GLU A 108 10.12 11.43 3.07
CA GLU A 108 9.56 12.71 3.50
C GLU A 108 8.84 13.39 2.33
N ILE A 109 7.56 13.63 2.50
CA ILE A 109 6.79 14.39 1.53
C ILE A 109 7.03 15.88 1.77
N LYS A 110 8.06 16.43 1.13
CA LYS A 110 8.38 17.88 1.23
C LYS A 110 7.30 18.70 0.53
N ARG A 111 6.60 19.54 1.29
CA ARG A 111 5.70 20.55 0.70
C ARG A 111 6.53 21.53 -0.12
N LYS A 112 6.32 21.60 -1.43
CA LYS A 112 6.84 22.75 -2.19
C LYS A 112 6.17 24.01 -1.65
N PRO A 113 6.93 25.07 -1.33
CA PRO A 113 6.36 26.32 -0.87
C PRO A 113 5.38 26.84 -1.92
N LYS A 114 4.17 27.22 -1.48
CA LYS A 114 3.19 27.87 -2.38
C LYS A 114 3.85 29.12 -2.96
N LYS A 115 4.05 29.19 -4.26
CA LYS A 115 4.37 30.46 -4.92
C LYS A 115 3.25 31.45 -4.57
N LYS A 116 3.57 32.51 -3.84
CA LYS A 116 2.63 33.61 -3.61
C LYS A 116 2.22 34.14 -4.99
N LYS A 117 0.95 34.01 -5.34
CA LYS A 117 0.44 34.68 -6.54
C LYS A 117 0.65 36.17 -6.31
N ALA A 118 1.40 36.83 -7.19
CA ALA A 118 1.51 38.27 -7.20
C ALA A 118 0.09 38.85 -7.30
N LYS A 119 -0.26 39.78 -6.39
CA LYS A 119 -1.50 40.53 -6.51
C LYS A 119 -1.49 41.29 -7.82
N PRO A 120 -2.57 41.26 -8.63
CA PRO A 120 -2.65 42.13 -9.79
C PRO A 120 -2.52 43.59 -9.31
N GLN A 121 -1.57 44.33 -9.89
CA GLN A 121 -1.49 45.76 -9.66
C GLN A 121 -2.73 46.38 -10.31
N SER A 122 -3.59 46.98 -9.48
CA SER A 122 -4.68 47.82 -9.95
C SER A 122 -4.07 49.08 -10.59
N LYS A 123 -4.36 49.28 -11.88
CA LYS A 123 -4.16 50.56 -12.55
C LYS A 123 -5.30 51.49 -12.16
#